data_c12f155ba5ee06bde2ace4a57ccadbff
#
_entry.id   c12f155ba5ee06bde2ace4a57ccadbff
#
_cell.length_a   1.000
_cell.length_b   1.000
_cell.length_c   1.000
_cell.angle_alpha   90.00
_cell.angle_beta   90.00
_cell.angle_gamma   90.00
#
_symmetry.space_group_name_H-M   'P 1'
#
loop_
_entity.id
_entity.type
_entity.pdbx_description
1 polymer ?
#
loop_
_entity_poly.entity_id
_entity_poly.type
_entity_poly.pdbx_seq_one_letter_code
_entity_poly.pdbx_strand_id
1 'polypeptide(L)'
;MIGDPGQIPPTVTIAVDRWEVSPVAPHMPAPEVAMENPDLRAVTQLLELDTCRRLPGDAVELVNYFYDFEFSAFAAKGERFLRPTKKTSDSRIDSAILTLNDHSTVIYTHPTGADGAPIETDTELAQVAADFVSRLLALQCEVSTSAAETNAPRILTAADIGIVSTHNQMNSAIGSCLPSALMGEHGIRVTTPERWQGLERAVMIAVHPLSGVQTPSAFDLETGRLCVMASRHQSACIFITRDHVGDTLNSHLPAADQALGRGDTIGRGHAQHTAFWQYHEKRNLIV
;
A
#
# COMPACT_ATOMS: atom_id res chain seq x y z
N MET A 1 20.94 -13.98 3.85
CA MET A 1 20.18 -13.12 2.94
C MET A 1 18.78 -12.96 3.56
N ILE A 2 18.21 -11.78 3.54
CA ILE A 2 16.84 -11.50 4.00
C ILE A 2 16.13 -10.88 2.82
N GLY A 3 14.94 -11.36 2.48
CA GLY A 3 14.13 -10.86 1.38
C GLY A 3 12.65 -11.07 1.64
N ASP A 4 11.84 -10.38 0.87
CA ASP A 4 10.38 -10.42 0.95
C ASP A 4 9.84 -10.59 -0.48
N PRO A 5 9.29 -11.78 -0.83
CA PRO A 5 8.85 -12.09 -2.19
C PRO A 5 7.60 -11.31 -2.62
N GLY A 6 6.84 -10.76 -1.68
CA GLY A 6 5.64 -9.96 -1.97
C GLY A 6 5.95 -8.49 -2.31
N GLN A 7 7.20 -8.03 -2.11
CA GLN A 7 7.57 -6.64 -2.38
C GLN A 7 8.08 -6.43 -3.80
N ILE A 8 8.41 -5.16 -4.12
CA ILE A 8 8.81 -4.72 -5.45
C ILE A 8 10.11 -5.42 -5.85
N PRO A 9 10.16 -6.08 -7.03
CA PRO A 9 11.38 -6.72 -7.53
C PRO A 9 12.47 -5.68 -7.87
N PRO A 10 13.73 -6.12 -8.07
CA PRO A 10 14.82 -5.23 -8.47
C PRO A 10 14.50 -4.51 -9.77
N THR A 11 14.72 -3.20 -9.81
CA THR A 11 14.64 -2.42 -11.05
C THR A 11 15.90 -2.63 -11.87
N VAL A 12 15.75 -3.13 -13.08
CA VAL A 12 16.87 -3.30 -14.02
C VAL A 12 16.71 -2.40 -15.24
N THR A 13 17.81 -1.85 -15.73
CA THR A 13 17.85 -0.96 -16.89
C THR A 13 18.39 -1.65 -18.15
N ILE A 14 18.60 -2.97 -18.07
CA ILE A 14 19.10 -3.78 -19.19
C ILE A 14 17.95 -4.56 -19.83
N ALA A 15 18.10 -4.92 -21.11
CA ALA A 15 17.16 -5.80 -21.79
C ALA A 15 17.11 -7.17 -21.10
N VAL A 16 15.97 -7.49 -20.48
CA VAL A 16 15.79 -8.73 -19.72
C VAL A 16 15.66 -9.96 -20.60
N ASP A 17 15.26 -9.80 -21.85
CA ASP A 17 15.03 -10.89 -22.83
C ASP A 17 16.23 -11.84 -22.99
N ARG A 18 17.44 -11.34 -22.80
CA ARG A 18 18.68 -12.14 -22.85
C ARG A 18 18.84 -13.08 -21.66
N TRP A 19 18.10 -12.83 -20.58
CA TRP A 19 18.25 -13.49 -19.30
C TRP A 19 17.06 -14.37 -18.93
N GLU A 20 16.02 -14.41 -19.77
CA GLU A 20 14.77 -15.11 -19.49
C GLU A 20 14.92 -16.59 -19.19
N VAL A 21 15.94 -17.22 -19.82
CA VAL A 21 16.25 -18.63 -19.59
C VAL A 21 17.40 -18.83 -18.58
N SER A 22 17.88 -17.78 -17.97
CA SER A 22 18.96 -17.87 -16.99
C SER A 22 18.41 -18.14 -15.59
N PRO A 23 18.88 -19.18 -14.89
CA PRO A 23 18.45 -19.46 -13.51
C PRO A 23 18.96 -18.41 -12.50
N VAL A 24 19.73 -17.44 -12.93
CA VAL A 24 20.29 -16.34 -12.12
C VAL A 24 20.09 -14.99 -12.82
N ALA A 25 18.90 -14.79 -13.37
CA ALA A 25 18.58 -13.57 -14.10
C ALA A 25 18.64 -12.32 -13.18
N PRO A 26 19.24 -11.20 -13.65
CA PRO A 26 19.48 -10.01 -12.82
C PRO A 26 18.20 -9.27 -12.41
N HIS A 27 17.07 -9.55 -13.04
CA HIS A 27 15.76 -8.98 -12.71
C HIS A 27 15.01 -9.80 -11.65
N MET A 28 15.50 -10.99 -11.30
CA MET A 28 14.91 -11.80 -10.24
C MET A 28 15.40 -11.36 -8.87
N PRO A 29 14.54 -11.30 -7.86
CA PRO A 29 14.96 -11.08 -6.47
C PRO A 29 15.93 -12.18 -6.02
N ALA A 30 16.96 -11.81 -5.28
CA ALA A 30 17.96 -12.78 -4.83
C ALA A 30 17.40 -13.96 -4.00
N PRO A 31 16.35 -13.79 -3.15
CA PRO A 31 15.69 -14.93 -2.50
C PRO A 31 15.03 -15.89 -3.49
N GLU A 32 14.37 -15.36 -4.53
CA GLU A 32 13.72 -16.14 -5.58
C GLU A 32 14.76 -16.96 -6.36
N VAL A 33 15.85 -16.34 -6.78
CA VAL A 33 16.98 -17.03 -7.41
C VAL A 33 17.50 -18.18 -6.53
N ALA A 34 17.64 -17.93 -5.23
CA ALA A 34 18.13 -18.96 -4.30
C ALA A 34 17.13 -20.13 -4.13
N MET A 35 15.84 -19.88 -4.28
CA MET A 35 14.80 -20.89 -4.17
C MET A 35 14.58 -21.68 -5.46
N GLU A 36 14.67 -21.03 -6.61
CA GLU A 36 14.41 -21.65 -7.92
C GLU A 36 15.63 -22.37 -8.50
N ASN A 37 16.85 -21.91 -8.18
CA ASN A 37 18.07 -22.55 -8.64
C ASN A 37 18.36 -23.82 -7.81
N PRO A 38 18.37 -25.04 -8.41
CA PRO A 38 18.56 -26.29 -7.69
C PRO A 38 19.88 -26.37 -6.91
N ASP A 39 20.96 -25.83 -7.47
CA ASP A 39 22.29 -25.86 -6.85
C ASP A 39 22.35 -24.95 -5.62
N LEU A 40 21.74 -23.77 -5.71
CA LEU A 40 21.65 -22.85 -4.58
C LEU A 40 20.68 -23.37 -3.52
N ARG A 41 19.55 -23.93 -3.93
CA ARG A 41 18.58 -24.52 -3.00
C ARG A 41 19.17 -25.67 -2.19
N ALA A 42 20.04 -26.48 -2.78
CA ALA A 42 20.71 -27.60 -2.10
C ALA A 42 21.61 -27.16 -0.92
N VAL A 43 22.12 -25.92 -0.96
CA VAL A 43 23.03 -25.36 0.07
C VAL A 43 22.41 -24.22 0.86
N THR A 44 21.15 -23.88 0.61
CA THR A 44 20.44 -22.78 1.26
C THR A 44 19.37 -23.33 2.21
N GLN A 45 19.40 -22.93 3.47
CA GLN A 45 18.31 -23.17 4.40
C GLN A 45 17.32 -21.99 4.32
N LEU A 46 16.08 -22.28 3.95
CA LEU A 46 14.99 -21.32 4.01
C LEU A 46 14.42 -21.29 5.43
N LEU A 47 14.36 -20.09 6.02
CA LEU A 47 13.66 -19.82 7.26
C LEU A 47 12.55 -18.82 6.97
N GLU A 48 11.32 -19.24 7.07
CA GLU A 48 10.14 -18.41 6.91
C GLU A 48 9.81 -17.70 8.23
N LEU A 49 9.54 -16.40 8.16
CA LEU A 49 9.06 -15.64 9.30
C LEU A 49 7.52 -15.60 9.21
N ASP A 50 6.88 -16.34 10.08
CA ASP A 50 5.43 -16.56 10.11
C ASP A 50 4.66 -15.54 10.96
N THR A 51 5.35 -14.55 11.51
CA THR A 51 4.76 -13.56 12.40
C THR A 51 5.10 -12.14 12.00
N CYS A 52 4.09 -11.36 11.62
CA CYS A 52 4.22 -9.94 11.32
C CYS A 52 4.18 -9.11 12.61
N ARG A 53 5.28 -8.40 12.90
CA ARG A 53 5.39 -7.54 14.09
C ARG A 53 5.01 -6.09 13.83
N ARG A 54 4.77 -5.68 12.58
CA ARG A 54 4.48 -4.29 12.20
C ARG A 54 3.00 -4.00 12.13
N LEU A 55 2.24 -4.87 11.46
CA LEU A 55 0.86 -4.58 11.07
C LEU A 55 -0.14 -4.91 12.19
N PRO A 56 -1.26 -4.17 12.25
CA PRO A 56 -2.46 -4.61 12.97
C PRO A 56 -3.00 -5.93 12.43
N GLY A 57 -3.77 -6.67 13.25
CA GLY A 57 -4.23 -8.00 12.90
C GLY A 57 -5.08 -8.08 11.64
N ASP A 58 -6.01 -7.14 11.46
CA ASP A 58 -6.87 -7.06 10.27
C ASP A 58 -6.10 -6.64 9.01
N ALA A 59 -5.04 -5.83 9.14
CA ALA A 59 -4.15 -5.52 8.02
C ALA A 59 -3.32 -6.73 7.58
N VAL A 60 -2.97 -7.63 8.50
CA VAL A 60 -2.30 -8.89 8.15
C VAL A 60 -3.19 -9.76 7.28
N GLU A 61 -4.50 -9.87 7.58
CA GLU A 61 -5.46 -10.58 6.73
C GLU A 61 -5.45 -10.04 5.30
N LEU A 62 -5.44 -8.70 5.15
CA LEU A 62 -5.40 -8.03 3.84
C LEU A 62 -4.09 -8.30 3.11
N VAL A 63 -2.96 -8.21 3.81
CA VAL A 63 -1.64 -8.32 3.20
C VAL A 63 -1.31 -9.76 2.82
N ASN A 64 -1.89 -10.77 3.48
CA ASN A 64 -1.75 -12.17 3.10
C ASN A 64 -2.21 -12.47 1.66
N TYR A 65 -3.11 -11.66 1.07
CA TYR A 65 -3.49 -11.82 -0.35
C TYR A 65 -2.32 -11.61 -1.34
N PHE A 66 -1.22 -11.00 -0.91
CA PHE A 66 -0.03 -10.78 -1.76
C PHE A 66 0.99 -11.91 -1.70
N TYR A 67 0.79 -12.90 -0.84
CA TYR A 67 1.73 -13.98 -0.59
C TYR A 67 1.12 -15.35 -0.88
N ASP A 68 1.96 -16.32 -1.20
CA ASP A 68 1.59 -17.72 -1.40
C ASP A 68 1.68 -18.53 -0.08
N PHE A 69 1.99 -17.86 1.03
CA PHE A 69 2.02 -18.41 2.39
C PHE A 69 1.30 -17.46 3.34
N GLU A 70 0.80 -18.00 4.44
CA GLU A 70 0.13 -17.21 5.47
C GLU A 70 1.06 -16.87 6.63
N PHE A 71 0.94 -15.67 7.13
CA PHE A 71 1.58 -15.25 8.37
C PHE A 71 0.56 -14.61 9.30
N SER A 72 0.84 -14.69 10.60
CA SER A 72 -0.02 -14.17 11.66
C SER A 72 0.43 -12.78 12.12
N ALA A 73 -0.48 -12.03 12.74
CA ALA A 73 -0.13 -10.80 13.42
C ALA A 73 0.40 -11.08 14.83
N PHE A 74 1.47 -10.38 15.21
CA PHE A 74 1.95 -10.35 16.60
C PHE A 74 1.00 -9.55 17.51
N ALA A 75 0.51 -8.39 17.01
CA ALA A 75 -0.42 -7.55 17.73
C ALA A 75 -1.83 -8.15 17.70
N ALA A 76 -2.50 -8.25 18.84
CA ALA A 76 -3.89 -8.63 18.90
C ALA A 76 -4.78 -7.56 18.25
N LYS A 77 -5.99 -7.95 17.86
CA LYS A 77 -6.97 -7.01 17.30
C LYS A 77 -7.27 -5.89 18.29
N GLY A 78 -7.15 -4.63 17.83
CA GLY A 78 -7.43 -3.42 18.63
C GLY A 78 -6.27 -2.95 19.52
N GLU A 79 -5.15 -3.67 19.60
CA GLU A 79 -3.94 -3.16 20.27
C GLU A 79 -3.30 -2.00 19.52
N ARG A 80 -3.36 -2.04 18.19
CA ARG A 80 -2.90 -0.97 17.32
C ARG A 80 -4.11 -0.27 16.72
N PHE A 81 -4.16 1.04 16.87
CA PHE A 81 -5.34 1.81 16.45
C PHE A 81 -5.00 3.27 16.13
N LEU A 82 -5.95 3.91 15.45
CA LEU A 82 -6.03 5.35 15.27
C LEU A 82 -7.41 5.80 15.72
N ARG A 83 -7.49 6.76 16.65
CA ARG A 83 -8.78 7.26 17.18
C ARG A 83 -8.78 8.78 17.29
N PRO A 84 -9.82 9.49 16.80
CA PRO A 84 -9.96 10.92 17.04
C PRO A 84 -10.27 11.18 18.52
N THR A 85 -9.63 12.20 19.11
CA THR A 85 -9.90 12.63 20.49
C THR A 85 -10.88 13.82 20.52
N LYS A 86 -11.06 14.51 19.39
CA LYS A 86 -12.00 15.62 19.27
C LYS A 86 -13.23 15.20 18.47
N LYS A 87 -14.29 16.00 18.62
CA LYS A 87 -15.55 15.77 17.92
C LYS A 87 -15.36 15.85 16.41
N THR A 88 -15.87 14.84 15.72
CA THR A 88 -15.93 14.74 14.27
C THR A 88 -17.14 15.50 13.71
N SER A 89 -17.09 15.78 12.43
CA SER A 89 -18.21 16.33 11.64
C SER A 89 -18.85 15.23 10.78
N ASP A 90 -19.89 15.58 10.03
CA ASP A 90 -20.55 14.66 9.10
C ASP A 90 -19.86 14.64 7.71
N SER A 91 -18.58 15.04 7.62
CA SER A 91 -17.85 14.99 6.36
C SER A 91 -17.43 13.57 6.02
N ARG A 92 -17.30 13.27 4.73
CA ARG A 92 -16.81 11.95 4.27
C ARG A 92 -15.40 11.64 4.77
N ILE A 93 -14.53 12.65 4.91
CA ILE A 93 -13.19 12.49 5.49
C ILE A 93 -13.29 12.04 6.95
N ASP A 94 -14.17 12.66 7.74
CA ASP A 94 -14.39 12.25 9.13
C ASP A 94 -15.00 10.86 9.22
N SER A 95 -15.91 10.51 8.31
CA SER A 95 -16.47 9.15 8.24
C SER A 95 -15.38 8.10 7.96
N ALA A 96 -14.46 8.38 7.04
CA ALA A 96 -13.32 7.50 6.79
C ALA A 96 -12.39 7.39 8.01
N ILE A 97 -12.12 8.50 8.71
CA ILE A 97 -11.31 8.49 9.93
C ILE A 97 -12.01 7.71 11.05
N LEU A 98 -13.34 7.82 11.19
CA LEU A 98 -14.11 7.08 12.18
C LEU A 98 -14.11 5.57 11.91
N THR A 99 -14.10 5.15 10.63
CA THR A 99 -13.96 3.74 10.26
C THR A 99 -12.68 3.13 10.81
N LEU A 100 -11.61 3.92 10.94
CA LEU A 100 -10.31 3.48 11.47
C LEU A 100 -10.30 3.28 13.00
N ASN A 101 -11.39 3.57 13.72
CA ASN A 101 -11.49 3.21 15.14
C ASN A 101 -11.51 1.69 15.35
N ASP A 102 -12.14 0.96 14.44
CA ASP A 102 -12.36 -0.47 14.54
C ASP A 102 -11.61 -1.28 13.47
N HIS A 103 -11.07 -0.59 12.46
CA HIS A 103 -10.33 -1.16 11.34
C HIS A 103 -9.02 -0.42 11.12
N SER A 104 -8.02 -1.10 10.61
CA SER A 104 -6.73 -0.49 10.31
C SER A 104 -6.61 0.06 8.88
N THR A 105 -7.56 -0.27 8.00
CA THR A 105 -7.55 0.18 6.61
C THR A 105 -8.91 0.65 6.15
N VAL A 106 -8.93 1.65 5.27
CA VAL A 106 -10.14 2.20 4.64
C VAL A 106 -9.80 2.68 3.23
N ILE A 107 -10.76 2.56 2.30
CA ILE A 107 -10.68 3.20 0.98
C ILE A 107 -11.62 4.41 0.99
N TYR A 108 -11.06 5.58 0.70
CA TYR A 108 -11.82 6.79 0.43
C TYR A 108 -11.91 7.00 -1.08
N THR A 109 -13.13 7.05 -1.61
CA THR A 109 -13.39 7.30 -3.03
C THR A 109 -13.70 8.76 -3.28
N HIS A 110 -13.09 9.36 -4.30
CA HIS A 110 -13.42 10.70 -4.78
C HIS A 110 -14.12 10.60 -6.15
N PRO A 111 -15.20 11.36 -6.38
CA PRO A 111 -15.94 11.26 -7.64
C PRO A 111 -15.05 11.49 -8.85
N THR A 112 -15.23 10.68 -9.89
CA THR A 112 -14.60 10.89 -11.20
C THR A 112 -15.40 11.93 -11.96
N GLY A 113 -14.75 12.99 -12.43
CA GLY A 113 -15.39 14.03 -13.24
C GLY A 113 -15.81 13.52 -14.62
N ALA A 114 -16.61 14.31 -15.33
CA ALA A 114 -17.10 13.97 -16.68
C ALA A 114 -15.97 13.78 -17.72
N ASP A 115 -14.83 14.44 -17.51
CA ASP A 115 -13.65 14.35 -18.38
C ASP A 115 -12.75 13.12 -18.06
N GLY A 116 -13.19 12.28 -17.13
CA GLY A 116 -12.41 11.13 -16.64
C GLY A 116 -11.43 11.51 -15.52
N ALA A 117 -10.70 10.50 -15.05
CA ALA A 117 -9.69 10.69 -14.00
C ALA A 117 -8.31 11.01 -14.60
N PRO A 118 -7.57 11.98 -14.05
CA PRO A 118 -6.19 12.26 -14.45
C PRO A 118 -5.28 11.05 -14.15
N ILE A 119 -4.35 10.71 -15.04
CA ILE A 119 -3.54 9.49 -14.94
C ILE A 119 -2.36 9.68 -13.98
N GLU A 120 -1.43 10.60 -14.28
CA GLU A 120 -0.17 10.73 -13.54
C GLU A 120 -0.23 11.73 -12.40
N THR A 121 -1.07 12.75 -12.54
CA THR A 121 -1.20 13.84 -11.57
C THR A 121 -2.67 14.21 -11.42
N ASP A 122 -3.20 13.94 -10.26
CA ASP A 122 -4.57 14.27 -9.86
C ASP A 122 -4.53 15.32 -8.76
N THR A 123 -4.78 16.57 -9.12
CA THR A 123 -4.70 17.72 -8.18
C THR A 123 -5.81 17.69 -7.14
N GLU A 124 -6.98 17.13 -7.45
CA GLU A 124 -8.06 16.98 -6.47
C GLU A 124 -7.71 15.91 -5.44
N LEU A 125 -7.19 14.75 -5.85
CA LEU A 125 -6.72 13.73 -4.92
C LEU A 125 -5.48 14.19 -4.13
N ALA A 126 -4.62 15.04 -4.72
CA ALA A 126 -3.52 15.64 -3.98
C ALA A 126 -4.05 16.54 -2.86
N GLN A 127 -5.11 17.32 -3.12
CA GLN A 127 -5.78 18.11 -2.10
C GLN A 127 -6.47 17.22 -1.05
N VAL A 128 -7.15 16.15 -1.46
CA VAL A 128 -7.77 15.18 -0.54
C VAL A 128 -6.73 14.59 0.41
N ALA A 129 -5.53 14.25 -0.09
CA ALA A 129 -4.44 13.75 0.78
C ALA A 129 -4.02 14.79 1.82
N ALA A 130 -3.89 16.06 1.42
CA ALA A 130 -3.57 17.16 2.32
C ALA A 130 -4.70 17.44 3.33
N ASP A 131 -5.96 17.31 2.91
CA ASP A 131 -7.13 17.46 3.78
C ASP A 131 -7.18 16.38 4.85
N PHE A 132 -6.87 15.11 4.49
CA PHE A 132 -6.72 14.04 5.48
C PHE A 132 -5.64 14.35 6.51
N VAL A 133 -4.46 14.79 6.08
CA VAL A 133 -3.38 15.21 6.99
C VAL A 133 -3.87 16.29 7.95
N SER A 134 -4.43 17.35 7.40
CA SER A 134 -4.92 18.50 8.17
C SER A 134 -5.98 18.06 9.18
N ARG A 135 -6.88 17.18 8.75
CA ARG A 135 -7.97 16.70 9.59
C ARG A 135 -7.51 15.76 10.70
N LEU A 136 -6.63 14.81 10.40
CA LEU A 136 -6.02 13.92 11.38
C LEU A 136 -5.33 14.69 12.52
N LEU A 137 -4.56 15.72 12.15
CA LEU A 137 -3.86 16.57 13.13
C LEU A 137 -4.85 17.47 13.91
N ALA A 138 -5.86 18.05 13.24
CA ALA A 138 -6.88 18.88 13.88
C ALA A 138 -7.75 18.11 14.88
N LEU A 139 -8.05 16.86 14.58
CA LEU A 139 -8.79 15.93 15.47
C LEU A 139 -7.94 15.45 16.64
N GLN A 140 -6.64 15.78 16.67
CA GLN A 140 -5.69 15.28 17.68
C GLN A 140 -5.82 13.76 17.84
N CYS A 141 -5.78 13.05 16.72
CA CYS A 141 -5.92 11.60 16.74
C CYS A 141 -4.87 10.96 17.67
N GLU A 142 -5.31 9.99 18.43
CA GLU A 142 -4.46 9.15 19.27
C GLU A 142 -4.07 7.90 18.47
N VAL A 143 -2.80 7.50 18.57
CA VAL A 143 -2.28 6.29 17.92
C VAL A 143 -1.64 5.36 18.94
N SER A 144 -1.86 4.06 18.74
CA SER A 144 -1.10 2.99 19.37
C SER A 144 -0.36 2.21 18.28
N THR A 145 0.97 2.15 18.39
CA THR A 145 1.84 1.49 17.39
C THR A 145 2.53 0.25 17.90
N SER A 146 2.41 -0.03 19.21
CA SER A 146 3.08 -1.16 19.83
C SER A 146 2.08 -2.23 20.28
N ALA A 147 2.49 -3.49 20.17
CA ALA A 147 1.85 -4.63 20.81
C ALA A 147 2.47 -4.95 22.20
N ALA A 148 3.24 -4.03 22.80
CA ALA A 148 3.81 -4.20 24.10
C ALA A 148 3.08 -3.32 25.13
N GLU A 149 2.81 -3.86 26.30
CA GLU A 149 2.14 -3.18 27.43
C GLU A 149 2.80 -1.85 27.85
N THR A 150 4.04 -1.59 27.40
CA THR A 150 4.85 -0.45 27.78
C THR A 150 4.65 0.82 26.93
N ASN A 151 4.00 0.73 25.78
CA ASN A 151 3.79 1.89 24.89
C ASN A 151 2.37 2.43 25.03
N ALA A 152 2.20 3.42 25.89
CA ALA A 152 0.95 4.16 26.00
C ALA A 152 0.59 4.81 24.65
N PRO A 153 -0.70 4.88 24.32
CA PRO A 153 -1.20 5.65 23.18
C PRO A 153 -0.71 7.11 23.28
N ARG A 154 -0.44 7.71 22.13
CA ARG A 154 0.05 9.09 22.04
C ARG A 154 -0.66 9.86 20.94
N ILE A 155 -0.63 11.16 21.03
CA ILE A 155 -1.19 12.03 19.99
C ILE A 155 -0.33 11.93 18.72
N LEU A 156 -1.00 11.79 17.60
CA LEU A 156 -0.43 11.78 16.25
C LEU A 156 0.24 13.11 15.92
N THR A 157 1.43 13.05 15.37
CA THR A 157 2.20 14.20 14.90
C THR A 157 2.47 14.09 13.39
N ALA A 158 2.96 15.16 12.76
CA ALA A 158 3.34 15.14 11.34
C ALA A 158 4.40 14.06 11.03
N ALA A 159 5.31 13.79 11.95
CA ALA A 159 6.34 12.75 11.81
C ALA A 159 5.78 11.32 11.75
N ASP A 160 4.54 11.13 12.19
CA ASP A 160 3.87 9.83 12.20
C ASP A 160 3.14 9.52 10.89
N ILE A 161 3.05 10.50 9.98
CA ILE A 161 2.28 10.37 8.75
C ILE A 161 3.23 10.17 7.57
N GLY A 162 2.94 9.15 6.77
CA GLY A 162 3.58 8.90 5.49
C GLY A 162 2.57 8.97 4.35
N ILE A 163 2.99 9.47 3.20
CA ILE A 163 2.15 9.52 2.00
C ILE A 163 2.88 8.83 0.85
N VAL A 164 2.15 8.04 0.09
CA VAL A 164 2.71 7.25 -1.00
C VAL A 164 1.82 7.30 -2.25
N SER A 165 2.43 7.53 -3.40
CA SER A 165 1.81 7.29 -4.71
C SER A 165 2.84 6.73 -5.68
N THR A 166 2.38 6.05 -6.74
CA THR A 166 3.25 5.42 -7.74
C THR A 166 3.99 6.42 -8.62
N HIS A 167 3.42 7.62 -8.82
CA HIS A 167 3.97 8.64 -9.72
C HIS A 167 4.67 9.78 -8.97
N ASN A 168 5.90 10.12 -9.39
CA ASN A 168 6.65 11.24 -8.80
C ASN A 168 5.93 12.58 -8.96
N GLN A 169 5.22 12.80 -10.07
CA GLN A 169 4.44 14.02 -10.30
C GLN A 169 3.30 14.14 -9.29
N MET A 170 2.59 13.05 -9.00
CA MET A 170 1.56 13.00 -7.96
C MET A 170 2.15 13.30 -6.58
N ASN A 171 3.29 12.70 -6.24
CA ASN A 171 3.98 12.98 -4.98
C ASN A 171 4.37 14.47 -4.86
N SER A 172 4.81 15.10 -5.96
CA SER A 172 5.12 16.53 -5.99
C SER A 172 3.87 17.38 -5.83
N ALA A 173 2.76 17.03 -6.47
CA ALA A 173 1.47 17.71 -6.32
C ALA A 173 0.96 17.65 -4.88
N ILE A 174 1.00 16.47 -4.25
CA ILE A 174 0.64 16.30 -2.83
C ILE A 174 1.54 17.17 -1.94
N GLY A 175 2.87 17.14 -2.16
CA GLY A 175 3.81 17.98 -1.43
C GLY A 175 3.53 19.46 -1.54
N SER A 176 3.02 19.92 -2.70
CA SER A 176 2.65 21.32 -2.93
C SER A 176 1.36 21.73 -2.21
N CYS A 177 0.46 20.79 -1.90
CA CYS A 177 -0.76 21.04 -1.13
C CYS A 177 -0.51 21.04 0.39
N LEU A 178 0.64 20.52 0.85
CA LEU A 178 0.95 20.44 2.28
C LEU A 178 1.67 21.71 2.77
N PRO A 179 1.37 22.21 3.98
CA PRO A 179 2.13 23.27 4.60
C PRO A 179 3.62 22.87 4.73
N SER A 180 4.52 23.75 4.30
CA SER A 180 5.97 23.48 4.36
C SER A 180 6.48 23.18 5.78
N ALA A 181 5.84 23.77 6.79
CA ALA A 181 6.16 23.51 8.20
C ALA A 181 5.89 22.06 8.65
N LEU A 182 5.04 21.31 7.95
CA LEU A 182 4.73 19.91 8.23
C LEU A 182 5.67 18.95 7.49
N MET A 183 6.46 19.45 6.55
CA MET A 183 7.38 18.67 5.72
C MET A 183 8.80 18.67 6.29
N GLY A 184 9.63 17.76 5.84
CA GLY A 184 11.04 17.71 6.20
C GLY A 184 11.49 16.37 6.77
N GLU A 185 12.71 16.33 7.29
CA GLU A 185 13.34 15.09 7.80
C GLU A 185 12.54 14.45 8.95
N HIS A 186 12.00 15.29 9.82
CA HIS A 186 11.18 14.87 10.97
C HIS A 186 9.68 15.16 10.79
N GLY A 187 9.24 15.38 9.55
CA GLY A 187 7.86 15.66 9.18
C GLY A 187 7.24 14.58 8.31
N ILE A 188 6.20 15.01 7.59
CA ILE A 188 5.52 14.16 6.61
C ILE A 188 6.49 13.83 5.48
N ARG A 189 6.56 12.54 5.14
CA ARG A 189 7.30 12.06 3.99
C ARG A 189 6.33 11.67 2.87
N VAL A 190 6.52 12.25 1.69
CA VAL A 190 5.76 11.96 0.46
C VAL A 190 6.72 11.36 -0.56
N THR A 191 6.52 10.10 -0.98
CA THR A 191 7.41 9.46 -1.95
C THR A 191 6.80 8.18 -2.54
N THR A 192 7.51 7.55 -3.49
CA THR A 192 7.04 6.33 -4.18
C THR A 192 7.21 5.06 -3.34
N PRO A 193 6.49 3.97 -3.67
CA PRO A 193 6.60 2.70 -2.94
C PRO A 193 8.02 2.16 -2.86
N GLU A 194 8.83 2.31 -3.92
CA GLU A 194 10.24 1.88 -3.94
C GLU A 194 11.06 2.53 -2.82
N ARG A 195 10.79 3.80 -2.53
CA ARG A 195 11.47 4.55 -1.46
C ARG A 195 10.85 4.35 -0.08
N TRP A 196 9.70 3.68 -0.02
CA TRP A 196 9.08 3.25 1.22
C TRP A 196 9.54 1.85 1.66
N GLN A 197 10.23 1.09 0.83
CA GLN A 197 10.77 -0.20 1.24
C GLN A 197 11.68 -0.06 2.47
N GLY A 198 11.44 -0.88 3.49
CA GLY A 198 12.17 -0.84 4.75
C GLY A 198 11.76 0.28 5.74
N LEU A 199 10.90 1.19 5.32
CA LEU A 199 10.38 2.27 6.18
C LEU A 199 8.96 1.96 6.67
N GLU A 200 8.54 2.69 7.70
CA GLU A 200 7.18 2.58 8.27
C GLU A 200 6.75 3.90 8.94
N ARG A 201 5.44 4.07 9.12
CA ARG A 201 4.83 5.18 9.86
C ARG A 201 3.63 4.66 10.67
N ALA A 202 3.21 5.42 11.66
CA ALA A 202 1.98 5.11 12.39
C ALA A 202 0.77 5.11 11.45
N VAL A 203 0.68 6.14 10.59
CA VAL A 203 -0.41 6.30 9.61
C VAL A 203 0.15 6.46 8.21
N MET A 204 -0.41 5.73 7.26
CA MET A 204 -0.11 5.88 5.83
C MET A 204 -1.34 6.42 5.09
N ILE A 205 -1.10 7.32 4.14
CA ILE A 205 -2.09 7.74 3.14
C ILE A 205 -1.54 7.31 1.78
N ALA A 206 -2.28 6.48 1.06
CA ALA A 206 -1.83 5.87 -0.17
C ALA A 206 -2.77 6.21 -1.32
N VAL A 207 -2.25 6.78 -2.41
CA VAL A 207 -3.03 6.91 -3.65
C VAL A 207 -3.02 5.58 -4.37
N HIS A 208 -4.21 4.98 -4.54
CA HIS A 208 -4.33 3.67 -5.16
C HIS A 208 -3.72 3.66 -6.58
N PRO A 209 -2.93 2.64 -6.96
CA PRO A 209 -2.25 2.62 -8.26
C PRO A 209 -3.18 2.78 -9.47
N LEU A 210 -4.42 2.30 -9.38
CA LEU A 210 -5.42 2.39 -10.45
C LEU A 210 -6.25 3.67 -10.42
N SER A 211 -5.95 4.62 -9.56
CA SER A 211 -6.79 5.80 -9.33
C SER A 211 -7.09 6.65 -10.57
N GLY A 212 -6.15 6.73 -11.53
CA GLY A 212 -6.34 7.45 -12.79
C GLY A 212 -6.46 6.53 -14.01
N VAL A 213 -6.56 5.22 -13.80
CA VAL A 213 -6.38 4.23 -14.86
C VAL A 213 -7.72 3.66 -15.30
N GLN A 214 -8.03 3.76 -16.60
CA GLN A 214 -9.21 3.12 -17.19
C GLN A 214 -8.88 1.75 -17.81
N THR A 215 -7.68 1.60 -18.35
CA THR A 215 -7.18 0.34 -18.91
C THR A 215 -5.87 -0.02 -18.23
N PRO A 216 -5.90 -0.90 -17.22
CA PRO A 216 -4.72 -1.26 -16.45
C PRO A 216 -3.60 -1.88 -17.29
N SER A 217 -2.39 -1.39 -17.10
CA SER A 217 -1.16 -1.94 -17.68
C SER A 217 -0.42 -2.83 -16.66
N ALA A 218 0.63 -3.53 -17.13
CA ALA A 218 1.49 -4.31 -16.24
C ALA A 218 2.14 -3.43 -15.13
N PHE A 219 2.41 -2.16 -15.42
CA PHE A 219 2.92 -1.23 -14.42
C PHE A 219 1.90 -0.94 -13.32
N ASP A 220 0.64 -0.71 -13.70
CA ASP A 220 -0.43 -0.36 -12.76
C ASP A 220 -0.83 -1.55 -11.88
N LEU A 221 -0.76 -2.76 -12.44
CA LEU A 221 -1.11 -4.03 -11.78
C LEU A 221 0.08 -4.66 -11.05
N GLU A 222 1.25 -4.02 -11.00
CA GLU A 222 2.41 -4.55 -10.30
C GLU A 222 2.13 -4.68 -8.81
N THR A 223 2.09 -5.91 -8.32
CA THR A 223 1.59 -6.28 -6.99
C THR A 223 2.47 -5.83 -5.85
N GLY A 224 3.79 -5.80 -6.07
CA GLY A 224 4.75 -5.41 -5.04
C GLY A 224 4.57 -3.96 -4.60
N ARG A 225 4.13 -3.06 -5.50
CA ARG A 225 3.81 -1.67 -5.13
C ARG A 225 2.61 -1.61 -4.21
N LEU A 226 1.51 -2.27 -4.58
CA LEU A 226 0.31 -2.29 -3.73
C LEU A 226 0.60 -2.97 -2.38
N CYS A 227 1.37 -4.07 -2.37
CA CYS A 227 1.83 -4.73 -1.15
C CYS A 227 2.64 -3.78 -0.25
N VAL A 228 3.61 -3.04 -0.81
CA VAL A 228 4.38 -2.04 -0.05
C VAL A 228 3.45 -0.96 0.49
N MET A 229 2.52 -0.42 -0.32
CA MET A 229 1.59 0.61 0.11
C MET A 229 0.68 0.13 1.25
N ALA A 230 0.21 -1.12 1.18
CA ALA A 230 -0.66 -1.72 2.19
C ALA A 230 0.07 -2.17 3.46
N SER A 231 1.40 -2.24 3.47
CA SER A 231 2.19 -2.83 4.55
C SER A 231 3.13 -1.89 5.30
N ARG A 232 3.05 -0.55 5.11
CA ARG A 232 3.96 0.41 5.74
C ARG A 232 3.38 1.13 6.96
N HIS A 233 2.13 0.87 7.31
CA HIS A 233 1.51 1.45 8.50
C HIS A 233 1.72 0.57 9.74
N GLN A 234 1.66 1.19 10.91
CA GLN A 234 1.67 0.51 12.20
C GLN A 234 0.29 0.51 12.85
N SER A 235 -0.53 1.54 12.57
CA SER A 235 -1.86 1.72 13.16
C SER A 235 -2.96 1.84 12.12
N ALA A 236 -2.77 2.66 11.08
CA ALA A 236 -3.80 2.89 10.07
C ALA A 236 -3.27 3.18 8.68
N CYS A 237 -4.02 2.77 7.65
CA CYS A 237 -3.76 3.11 6.25
C CYS A 237 -5.05 3.59 5.57
N ILE A 238 -5.01 4.78 4.98
CA ILE A 238 -6.08 5.37 4.20
C ILE A 238 -5.70 5.27 2.73
N PHE A 239 -6.41 4.46 1.96
CA PHE A 239 -6.29 4.48 0.51
C PHE A 239 -7.23 5.53 -0.05
N ILE A 240 -6.71 6.44 -0.87
CA ILE A 240 -7.51 7.42 -1.60
C ILE A 240 -7.51 7.08 -3.08
N THR A 241 -8.67 7.19 -3.73
CA THR A 241 -8.83 6.80 -5.13
C THR A 241 -10.02 7.50 -5.79
N ARG A 242 -10.13 7.37 -7.11
CA ARG A 242 -11.35 7.70 -7.83
C ARG A 242 -12.36 6.56 -7.71
N ASP A 243 -13.64 6.87 -7.81
CA ASP A 243 -14.76 5.95 -7.61
C ASP A 243 -14.90 4.88 -8.71
N HIS A 244 -14.33 5.11 -9.90
CA HIS A 244 -14.38 4.16 -11.02
C HIS A 244 -13.50 2.90 -10.85
N VAL A 245 -12.61 2.85 -9.85
CA VAL A 245 -11.62 1.76 -9.73
C VAL A 245 -12.27 0.39 -9.55
N GLY A 246 -13.36 0.31 -8.77
CA GLY A 246 -14.13 -0.94 -8.62
C GLY A 246 -14.68 -1.45 -9.96
N ASP A 247 -15.28 -0.55 -10.75
CA ASP A 247 -15.82 -0.88 -12.07
C ASP A 247 -14.70 -1.25 -13.05
N THR A 248 -13.56 -0.55 -13.00
CA THR A 248 -12.38 -0.88 -13.81
C THR A 248 -11.89 -2.30 -13.51
N LEU A 249 -11.76 -2.68 -12.25
CA LEU A 249 -11.36 -4.04 -11.87
C LEU A 249 -12.37 -5.10 -12.31
N ASN A 250 -13.67 -4.81 -12.20
CA ASN A 250 -14.72 -5.75 -12.58
C ASN A 250 -14.88 -5.91 -14.11
N SER A 251 -14.59 -4.87 -14.89
CA SER A 251 -14.74 -4.87 -16.34
C SER A 251 -13.48 -5.28 -17.11
N HIS A 252 -12.30 -5.13 -16.48
CA HIS A 252 -11.03 -5.46 -17.10
C HIS A 252 -10.80 -6.97 -17.10
N LEU A 253 -10.69 -7.54 -18.31
CA LEU A 253 -10.23 -8.91 -18.49
C LEU A 253 -8.74 -8.83 -18.84
N PRO A 254 -7.85 -9.24 -17.93
CA PRO A 254 -6.41 -9.24 -18.22
C PRO A 254 -6.16 -10.18 -19.40
N ALA A 255 -5.55 -9.66 -20.45
CA ALA A 255 -5.05 -10.52 -21.50
C ALA A 255 -3.97 -11.42 -20.89
N ALA A 256 -4.12 -12.72 -21.04
CA ALA A 256 -3.09 -13.67 -20.66
C ALA A 256 -1.89 -13.47 -21.62
N ASP A 257 -1.04 -12.51 -21.29
CA ASP A 257 0.21 -12.26 -22.02
C ASP A 257 1.28 -13.24 -21.52
N GLN A 258 0.93 -14.54 -21.63
CA GLN A 258 1.86 -15.62 -21.33
C GLN A 258 2.72 -15.85 -22.57
N ALA A 259 3.88 -15.25 -22.60
CA ALA A 259 4.98 -15.86 -23.36
C ALA A 259 5.25 -17.25 -22.73
N LEU A 260 5.33 -18.28 -23.59
CA LEU A 260 5.62 -19.65 -23.16
C LEU A 260 6.77 -19.70 -22.15
N GLY A 261 6.47 -20.14 -20.92
CA GLY A 261 7.45 -20.29 -19.84
C GLY A 261 7.53 -19.12 -18.83
N ARG A 262 6.74 -18.06 -18.96
CA ARG A 262 6.63 -16.98 -17.96
C ARG A 262 5.36 -17.13 -17.12
N GLY A 263 5.46 -16.77 -15.83
CA GLY A 263 4.30 -16.64 -14.97
C GLY A 263 3.39 -15.49 -15.45
N ASP A 264 2.08 -15.65 -15.31
CA ASP A 264 1.09 -14.61 -15.60
C ASP A 264 1.12 -13.52 -14.52
N THR A 265 2.05 -12.57 -14.65
CA THR A 265 2.20 -11.46 -13.70
C THR A 265 1.04 -10.46 -13.79
N ILE A 266 0.44 -10.28 -14.97
CA ILE A 266 -0.69 -9.36 -15.20
C ILE A 266 -1.97 -9.95 -14.60
N GLY A 267 -2.27 -11.22 -14.89
CA GLY A 267 -3.43 -11.91 -14.31
C GLY A 267 -3.35 -12.03 -12.79
N ARG A 268 -2.16 -12.36 -12.27
CA ARG A 268 -1.91 -12.37 -10.82
C ARG A 268 -2.11 -10.97 -10.22
N GLY A 269 -1.57 -9.94 -10.87
CA GLY A 269 -1.73 -8.56 -10.45
C GLY A 269 -3.19 -8.12 -10.39
N HIS A 270 -3.95 -8.39 -11.45
CA HIS A 270 -5.37 -8.10 -11.48
C HIS A 270 -6.13 -8.85 -10.36
N ALA A 271 -5.85 -10.14 -10.16
CA ALA A 271 -6.49 -10.92 -9.11
C ALA A 271 -6.21 -10.36 -7.71
N GLN A 272 -4.98 -9.92 -7.44
CA GLN A 272 -4.60 -9.34 -6.14
C GLN A 272 -5.22 -7.95 -5.91
N HIS A 273 -5.26 -7.08 -6.92
CA HIS A 273 -5.98 -5.80 -6.84
C HIS A 273 -7.47 -6.01 -6.62
N THR A 274 -8.06 -6.99 -7.30
CA THR A 274 -9.48 -7.35 -7.11
C THR A 274 -9.73 -7.89 -5.71
N ALA A 275 -8.89 -8.77 -5.19
CA ALA A 275 -9.01 -9.29 -3.83
C ALA A 275 -8.87 -8.18 -2.78
N PHE A 276 -7.92 -7.25 -2.97
CA PHE A 276 -7.75 -6.07 -2.14
C PHE A 276 -9.03 -5.20 -2.11
N TRP A 277 -9.61 -4.91 -3.28
CA TRP A 277 -10.85 -4.14 -3.38
C TRP A 277 -12.02 -4.83 -2.70
N GLN A 278 -12.24 -6.11 -3.02
CA GLN A 278 -13.31 -6.93 -2.45
C GLN A 278 -13.19 -7.11 -0.92
N TYR A 279 -11.97 -7.13 -0.38
CA TYR A 279 -11.77 -7.14 1.08
C TYR A 279 -12.42 -5.94 1.73
N HIS A 280 -12.21 -4.75 1.17
CA HIS A 280 -12.79 -3.51 1.70
C HIS A 280 -14.30 -3.42 1.44
N GLU A 281 -14.75 -3.79 0.25
CA GLU A 281 -16.15 -3.76 -0.12
C GLU A 281 -17.01 -4.67 0.79
N LYS A 282 -16.59 -5.93 0.97
CA LYS A 282 -17.30 -6.91 1.81
C LYS A 282 -17.40 -6.50 3.29
N ARG A 283 -16.53 -5.62 3.74
CA ARG A 283 -16.48 -5.13 5.14
C ARG A 283 -17.05 -3.72 5.30
N ASN A 284 -17.63 -3.14 4.25
CA ASN A 284 -18.10 -1.75 4.20
C ASN A 284 -17.02 -0.73 4.58
N LEU A 285 -15.79 -0.94 4.11
CA LEU A 285 -14.63 -0.08 4.34
C LEU A 285 -14.35 0.85 3.14
N ILE A 286 -15.31 1.04 2.24
CA ILE A 286 -15.26 2.01 1.14
C ILE A 286 -16.21 3.15 1.49
N VAL A 287 -15.65 4.37 1.59
CA VAL A 287 -16.34 5.61 1.98
C VAL A 287 -16.40 6.58 0.80
#